data_2d5adfbe40612f4f197318e794ef13fb
#
_entry.id   2d5adfbe40612f4f197318e794ef13fb
#
_cell.length_a   1.000
_cell.length_b   1.000
_cell.length_c   1.000
_cell.angle_alpha   90.00
_cell.angle_beta   90.00
_cell.angle_gamma   90.00
#
_symmetry.space_group_name_H-M   'P 1'
#
loop_
_entity.id
_entity.type
_entity.pdbx_description
1 polymer ?
#
loop_
_entity_poly.entity_id
_entity_poly.type
_entity_poly.pdbx_seq_one_letter_code
_entity_poly.pdbx_strand_id
1 'polypeptide(L)'
;MLSKYFYMTYTFIISDESVNADGFVIQTKGIRTERFKKDPVMLYMHAREKGVIGRWDNIRTEGSQLIADAVFDENNPLGKEVKERVDGGFLRSASIGLSVLNYERIDGVDTVTDCELTEVSIVDIPSNRNAVKLFDKRGLIVLSLKESADGDKDLRTQLIEVLKLPATATDGVIIETVTALSGNAGPAEPDTEKALRLGYVESSQLMLLKHMARTDKSAFRKFMQDKEQAAAVDIDKELKQAVNLGKFGMPDR
;
A
#
# COMPACT_ATOMS: atom_id res chain seq x y z
N MET A 1 12.29 2.07 -33.81
CA MET A 1 11.41 2.53 -32.72
C MET A 1 11.35 1.42 -31.69
N LEU A 2 12.13 1.53 -30.59
CA LEU A 2 12.09 0.58 -29.49
C LEU A 2 10.88 0.95 -28.62
N SER A 3 9.84 0.11 -28.67
CA SER A 3 8.70 0.19 -27.75
C SER A 3 9.23 -0.02 -26.33
N LYS A 4 9.23 1.04 -25.54
CA LYS A 4 9.52 0.99 -24.11
C LYS A 4 8.30 0.33 -23.44
N TYR A 5 8.31 -1.01 -23.37
CA TYR A 5 7.37 -1.72 -22.53
C TYR A 5 7.64 -1.26 -21.09
N PHE A 6 6.71 -0.51 -20.54
CA PHE A 6 6.64 -0.22 -19.11
C PHE A 6 6.28 -1.55 -18.43
N TYR A 7 7.29 -2.33 -18.04
CA TYR A 7 7.07 -3.47 -17.15
C TYR A 7 6.60 -2.90 -15.82
N MET A 8 5.39 -3.27 -15.43
CA MET A 8 4.91 -2.97 -14.08
C MET A 8 5.79 -3.75 -13.10
N THR A 9 6.62 -3.02 -12.36
CA THR A 9 7.53 -3.61 -11.39
C THR A 9 6.73 -3.89 -10.10
N TYR A 10 6.69 -5.15 -9.68
CA TYR A 10 6.06 -5.56 -8.43
C TYR A 10 7.13 -5.55 -7.34
N THR A 11 7.36 -4.40 -6.73
CA THR A 11 8.37 -4.26 -5.67
C THR A 11 7.80 -4.66 -4.32
N PHE A 12 8.53 -5.52 -3.60
CA PHE A 12 8.20 -6.00 -2.27
C PHE A 12 9.31 -5.69 -1.29
N ILE A 13 8.96 -5.32 -0.06
CA ILE A 13 9.81 -5.60 1.09
C ILE A 13 9.73 -7.10 1.31
N ILE A 14 10.84 -7.82 1.29
CA ILE A 14 10.89 -9.25 1.52
C ILE A 14 11.36 -9.60 2.93
N SER A 15 12.02 -8.66 3.62
CA SER A 15 12.38 -8.72 5.04
C SER A 15 12.68 -7.33 5.58
N ASP A 16 12.48 -7.11 6.88
CA ASP A 16 12.99 -5.97 7.63
C ASP A 16 13.44 -6.39 9.04
N GLU A 17 13.98 -5.44 9.82
CA GLU A 17 14.49 -5.68 11.17
C GLU A 17 13.40 -5.62 12.27
N SER A 18 12.13 -5.79 11.94
CA SER A 18 11.07 -5.92 12.95
C SER A 18 11.06 -7.32 13.56
N VAL A 19 10.56 -7.42 14.79
CA VAL A 19 10.29 -8.73 15.42
C VAL A 19 9.25 -9.46 14.59
N ASN A 20 9.61 -10.65 14.09
CA ASN A 20 8.72 -11.46 13.25
C ASN A 20 7.68 -12.24 14.09
N ALA A 21 6.82 -13.01 13.43
CA ALA A 21 5.77 -13.79 14.09
C ALA A 21 6.32 -14.88 14.99
N ASP A 22 7.56 -15.32 14.76
CA ASP A 22 8.25 -16.36 15.55
C ASP A 22 9.03 -15.78 16.74
N GLY A 23 9.00 -14.44 16.92
CA GLY A 23 9.56 -13.75 18.09
C GLY A 23 11.03 -13.35 17.97
N PHE A 24 11.63 -13.39 16.79
CA PHE A 24 13.02 -12.99 16.59
C PHE A 24 13.17 -11.89 15.53
N VAL A 25 14.32 -11.25 15.51
CA VAL A 25 14.73 -10.23 14.53
C VAL A 25 15.73 -10.83 13.55
N ILE A 26 15.72 -10.36 12.31
CA ILE A 26 16.73 -10.66 11.30
C ILE A 26 17.43 -9.35 10.95
N GLN A 27 18.73 -9.23 11.23
CA GLN A 27 19.50 -8.07 10.81
C GLN A 27 19.71 -8.12 9.29
N THR A 28 19.21 -7.10 8.58
CA THR A 28 19.27 -7.04 7.11
C THR A 28 20.71 -7.10 6.60
N LYS A 29 21.65 -6.45 7.30
CA LYS A 29 23.09 -6.50 6.97
C LYS A 29 23.73 -7.90 7.11
N GLY A 30 23.10 -8.79 7.89
CA GLY A 30 23.55 -10.16 8.08
C GLY A 30 22.99 -11.15 7.05
N ILE A 31 22.11 -10.71 6.15
CA ILE A 31 21.54 -11.58 5.11
C ILE A 31 22.48 -11.66 3.92
N ARG A 32 23.10 -12.81 3.72
CA ARG A 32 23.92 -13.11 2.55
C ARG A 32 23.03 -13.46 1.37
N THR A 33 23.09 -12.66 0.30
CA THR A 33 22.21 -12.81 -0.88
C THR A 33 22.94 -13.35 -2.11
N GLU A 34 24.25 -13.50 -2.07
CA GLU A 34 25.12 -13.78 -3.23
C GLU A 34 24.79 -15.13 -3.89
N ARG A 35 24.47 -16.14 -3.10
CA ARG A 35 24.06 -17.46 -3.62
C ARG A 35 22.68 -17.36 -4.26
N PHE A 36 21.73 -16.74 -3.57
CA PHE A 36 20.36 -16.61 -4.04
C PHE A 36 20.29 -15.79 -5.34
N LYS A 37 21.09 -14.73 -5.47
CA LYS A 37 21.15 -13.90 -6.69
C LYS A 37 21.59 -14.66 -7.94
N LYS A 38 22.24 -15.82 -7.81
CA LYS A 38 22.62 -16.65 -8.98
C LYS A 38 21.43 -17.43 -9.54
N ASP A 39 20.45 -17.75 -8.71
CA ASP A 39 19.22 -18.45 -9.07
C ASP A 39 18.08 -17.96 -8.17
N PRO A 40 17.54 -16.74 -8.43
CA PRO A 40 16.62 -16.04 -7.54
C PRO A 40 15.18 -16.52 -7.74
N VAL A 41 14.93 -17.80 -7.47
CA VAL A 41 13.64 -18.45 -7.66
C VAL A 41 12.54 -17.82 -6.81
N MET A 42 11.35 -17.68 -7.40
CA MET A 42 10.13 -17.32 -6.70
C MET A 42 9.27 -18.56 -6.50
N LEU A 43 8.92 -18.84 -5.24
CA LEU A 43 8.01 -19.92 -4.89
C LEU A 43 6.65 -19.36 -4.45
N TYR A 44 5.69 -20.24 -4.23
CA TYR A 44 4.38 -19.94 -3.66
C TYR A 44 4.19 -20.75 -2.38
N MET A 45 3.92 -20.04 -1.27
CA MET A 45 3.69 -20.63 0.06
C MET A 45 4.82 -21.56 0.53
N HIS A 46 6.09 -21.24 0.22
CA HIS A 46 7.27 -22.07 0.52
C HIS A 46 7.21 -23.50 -0.04
N ALA A 47 6.29 -23.76 -0.99
CA ALA A 47 5.96 -25.08 -1.50
C ALA A 47 6.81 -25.43 -2.73
N ARG A 48 8.00 -26.02 -2.51
CA ARG A 48 8.93 -26.42 -3.58
C ARG A 48 8.32 -27.45 -4.54
N GLU A 49 7.44 -28.28 -4.04
CA GLU A 49 6.74 -29.31 -4.82
C GLU A 49 5.79 -28.72 -5.88
N LYS A 50 5.39 -27.46 -5.72
CA LYS A 50 4.57 -26.73 -6.70
C LYS A 50 5.39 -26.11 -7.83
N GLY A 51 6.73 -26.17 -7.70
CA GLY A 51 7.65 -25.59 -8.67
C GLY A 51 7.81 -24.07 -8.54
N VAL A 52 8.61 -23.53 -9.46
CA VAL A 52 8.94 -22.11 -9.53
C VAL A 52 7.82 -21.37 -10.24
N ILE A 53 7.33 -20.28 -9.65
CA ILE A 53 6.27 -19.44 -10.21
C ILE A 53 6.79 -18.14 -10.84
N GLY A 54 8.11 -17.91 -10.79
CA GLY A 54 8.76 -16.71 -11.29
C GLY A 54 10.14 -16.54 -10.69
N ARG A 55 10.67 -15.33 -10.77
CA ARG A 55 11.98 -14.97 -10.19
C ARG A 55 11.93 -13.62 -9.50
N TRP A 56 12.95 -13.34 -8.70
CA TRP A 56 13.15 -12.06 -8.05
C TRP A 56 14.32 -11.31 -8.70
N ASP A 57 14.06 -10.10 -9.17
CA ASP A 57 15.07 -9.20 -9.73
C ASP A 57 15.40 -8.07 -8.72
N ASN A 58 16.49 -7.35 -8.96
CA ASN A 58 16.88 -6.13 -8.23
C ASN A 58 16.89 -6.29 -6.69
N ILE A 59 17.39 -7.44 -6.19
CA ILE A 59 17.50 -7.68 -4.75
C ILE A 59 18.52 -6.71 -4.16
N ARG A 60 18.06 -5.86 -3.25
CA ARG A 60 18.84 -4.76 -2.68
C ARG A 60 18.43 -4.45 -1.24
N THR A 61 19.36 -3.84 -0.50
CA THR A 61 19.11 -3.34 0.85
C THR A 61 18.85 -1.83 0.79
N GLU A 62 17.79 -1.38 1.39
CA GLU A 62 17.46 0.03 1.60
C GLU A 62 17.19 0.28 3.09
N GLY A 63 18.14 0.92 3.79
CA GLY A 63 18.10 1.05 5.24
C GLY A 63 18.06 -0.30 5.96
N SER A 64 17.05 -0.53 6.77
CA SER A 64 16.80 -1.81 7.47
C SER A 64 15.93 -2.79 6.69
N GLN A 65 15.68 -2.55 5.41
CA GLN A 65 14.81 -3.36 4.58
C GLN A 65 15.58 -4.10 3.49
N LEU A 66 15.24 -5.35 3.26
CA LEU A 66 15.61 -6.10 2.07
C LEU A 66 14.45 -6.05 1.09
N ILE A 67 14.72 -5.56 -0.12
CA ILE A 67 13.72 -5.27 -1.14
C ILE A 67 14.05 -6.05 -2.40
N ALA A 68 13.02 -6.52 -3.10
CA ALA A 68 13.17 -7.20 -4.39
C ALA A 68 11.98 -6.93 -5.32
N ASP A 69 12.21 -7.09 -6.62
CA ASP A 69 11.20 -6.94 -7.66
C ASP A 69 10.75 -8.32 -8.14
N ALA A 70 9.45 -8.59 -8.06
CA ALA A 70 8.85 -9.86 -8.49
C ALA A 70 8.61 -9.86 -10.01
N VAL A 71 9.07 -10.90 -10.68
CA VAL A 71 8.81 -11.21 -12.09
C VAL A 71 8.12 -12.57 -12.16
N PHE A 72 6.83 -12.57 -12.46
CA PHE A 72 6.03 -13.79 -12.54
C PHE A 72 6.23 -14.51 -13.88
N ASP A 73 6.27 -15.85 -13.84
CA ASP A 73 6.24 -16.68 -15.05
C ASP A 73 4.79 -16.86 -15.51
N GLU A 74 4.37 -16.04 -16.47
CA GLU A 74 3.01 -16.09 -17.04
C GLU A 74 2.78 -17.29 -17.97
N ASN A 75 3.82 -18.04 -18.32
CA ASN A 75 3.67 -19.32 -19.06
C ASN A 75 3.38 -20.48 -18.10
N ASN A 76 3.69 -20.33 -16.80
CA ASN A 76 3.31 -21.27 -15.77
C ASN A 76 1.89 -20.95 -15.28
N PRO A 77 0.92 -21.89 -15.35
CA PRO A 77 -0.45 -21.65 -14.91
C PRO A 77 -0.55 -21.12 -13.47
N LEU A 78 0.23 -21.67 -12.53
CA LEU A 78 0.26 -21.21 -11.16
C LEU A 78 0.91 -19.82 -11.04
N GLY A 79 1.98 -19.54 -11.79
CA GLY A 79 2.62 -18.23 -11.84
C GLY A 79 1.66 -17.15 -12.31
N LYS A 80 0.88 -17.43 -13.35
CA LYS A 80 -0.17 -16.55 -13.86
C LYS A 80 -1.28 -16.32 -12.83
N GLU A 81 -1.80 -17.38 -12.21
CA GLU A 81 -2.84 -17.29 -11.17
C GLU A 81 -2.38 -16.43 -9.98
N VAL A 82 -1.16 -16.68 -9.48
CA VAL A 82 -0.60 -15.91 -8.36
C VAL A 82 -0.42 -14.45 -8.74
N LYS A 83 0.07 -14.15 -9.96
CA LYS A 83 0.15 -12.78 -10.47
C LYS A 83 -1.22 -12.08 -10.50
N GLU A 84 -2.26 -12.74 -10.98
CA GLU A 84 -3.62 -12.20 -11.03
C GLU A 84 -4.14 -11.87 -9.61
N ARG A 85 -3.82 -12.71 -8.61
CA ARG A 85 -4.15 -12.46 -7.20
C ARG A 85 -3.36 -11.28 -6.62
N VAL A 86 -2.09 -11.13 -6.97
CA VAL A 86 -1.26 -9.97 -6.60
C VAL A 86 -1.78 -8.70 -7.27
N ASP A 87 -2.21 -8.78 -8.50
CA ASP A 87 -2.82 -7.69 -9.26
C ASP A 87 -4.18 -7.27 -8.68
N GLY A 88 -4.96 -8.24 -8.24
CA GLY A 88 -6.23 -8.02 -7.55
C GLY A 88 -6.10 -7.47 -6.13
N GLY A 89 -4.87 -7.49 -5.55
CA GLY A 89 -4.62 -7.10 -4.17
C GLY A 89 -5.00 -8.16 -3.14
N PHE A 90 -5.29 -9.40 -3.57
CA PHE A 90 -5.60 -10.53 -2.68
C PHE A 90 -4.35 -11.17 -2.06
N LEU A 91 -3.21 -11.10 -2.77
CA LEU A 91 -1.91 -11.48 -2.27
C LEU A 91 -1.00 -10.24 -2.30
N ARG A 92 -0.43 -9.87 -1.17
CA ARG A 92 0.39 -8.66 -1.04
C ARG A 92 1.67 -8.89 -0.26
N SER A 93 1.92 -10.12 0.16
CA SER A 93 3.01 -10.43 1.09
C SER A 93 4.03 -11.35 0.48
N ALA A 94 5.28 -11.18 0.91
CA ALA A 94 6.39 -12.06 0.61
C ALA A 94 6.98 -12.61 1.92
N SER A 95 7.66 -13.73 1.84
CA SER A 95 8.36 -14.33 2.97
C SER A 95 9.66 -14.97 2.49
N ILE A 96 10.71 -14.88 3.31
CA ILE A 96 12.03 -15.42 3.01
C ILE A 96 12.27 -16.74 3.73
N GLY A 97 12.95 -17.66 3.07
CA GLY A 97 13.56 -18.82 3.70
C GLY A 97 15.05 -18.58 3.93
N LEU A 98 15.54 -18.93 5.10
CA LEU A 98 16.90 -18.64 5.53
C LEU A 98 17.60 -19.91 6.02
N SER A 99 18.91 -19.97 5.84
CA SER A 99 19.82 -20.85 6.59
C SER A 99 20.54 -19.98 7.62
N VAL A 100 20.17 -20.12 8.89
CA VAL A 100 20.78 -19.33 9.98
C VAL A 100 22.18 -19.87 10.26
N LEU A 101 23.17 -18.97 10.28
CA LEU A 101 24.57 -19.25 10.55
C LEU A 101 25.00 -18.76 11.93
N ASN A 102 24.46 -17.61 12.35
CA ASN A 102 24.71 -17.07 13.68
C ASN A 102 23.49 -16.29 14.18
N TYR A 103 23.28 -16.31 15.51
CA TYR A 103 22.30 -15.47 16.17
C TYR A 103 22.84 -15.04 17.54
N GLU A 104 22.35 -13.94 18.03
CA GLU A 104 22.72 -13.34 19.31
C GLU A 104 21.46 -12.84 20.01
N ARG A 105 21.54 -12.71 21.35
CA ARG A 105 20.47 -12.09 22.10
C ARG A 105 20.80 -10.61 22.31
N ILE A 106 20.09 -9.73 21.58
CA ILE A 106 20.30 -8.28 21.60
C ILE A 106 19.05 -7.64 22.23
N ASP A 107 19.25 -6.85 23.29
CA ASP A 107 18.17 -6.17 24.04
C ASP A 107 17.01 -7.12 24.46
N GLY A 108 17.37 -8.35 24.80
CA GLY A 108 16.41 -9.36 25.24
C GLY A 108 15.67 -10.08 24.10
N VAL A 109 15.95 -9.76 22.85
CA VAL A 109 15.35 -10.38 21.66
C VAL A 109 16.39 -11.23 20.93
N ASP A 110 16.00 -12.46 20.56
CA ASP A 110 16.85 -13.32 19.74
C ASP A 110 16.97 -12.69 18.33
N THR A 111 18.20 -12.44 17.92
CA THR A 111 18.50 -11.71 16.69
C THR A 111 19.43 -12.52 15.81
N VAL A 112 18.97 -12.84 14.60
CA VAL A 112 19.81 -13.48 13.57
C VAL A 112 20.75 -12.43 13.02
N THR A 113 22.05 -12.62 13.24
CA THR A 113 23.11 -11.68 12.86
C THR A 113 23.88 -12.12 11.62
N ASP A 114 23.76 -13.41 11.22
CA ASP A 114 24.35 -13.96 9.99
C ASP A 114 23.47 -15.10 9.46
N CYS A 115 23.05 -15.01 8.22
CA CYS A 115 22.24 -16.05 7.57
C CYS A 115 22.39 -16.00 6.04
N GLU A 116 22.10 -17.11 5.38
CA GLU A 116 22.05 -17.20 3.92
C GLU A 116 20.59 -17.20 3.44
N LEU A 117 20.26 -16.32 2.51
CA LEU A 117 18.96 -16.33 1.84
C LEU A 117 18.87 -17.53 0.92
N THR A 118 17.88 -18.40 1.15
CA THR A 118 17.73 -19.67 0.41
C THR A 118 16.57 -19.65 -0.59
N GLU A 119 15.49 -18.92 -0.29
CA GLU A 119 14.35 -18.73 -1.19
C GLU A 119 13.51 -17.52 -0.79
N VAL A 120 12.68 -17.04 -1.70
CA VAL A 120 11.67 -16.02 -1.42
C VAL A 120 10.35 -16.44 -2.06
N SER A 121 9.28 -16.42 -1.28
CA SER A 121 7.94 -16.85 -1.68
C SER A 121 6.93 -15.72 -1.65
N ILE A 122 5.95 -15.76 -2.55
CA ILE A 122 4.69 -15.06 -2.36
C ILE A 122 3.84 -15.88 -1.40
N VAL A 123 3.35 -15.24 -0.34
CA VAL A 123 2.57 -15.88 0.73
C VAL A 123 1.31 -15.07 1.07
N ASP A 124 0.36 -15.71 1.74
CA ASP A 124 -0.82 -15.08 2.32
C ASP A 124 -0.49 -14.37 3.65
N ILE A 125 0.26 -15.04 4.54
CA ILE A 125 0.65 -14.55 5.86
C ILE A 125 2.17 -14.65 5.99
N PRO A 126 2.91 -13.52 5.98
CA PRO A 126 4.36 -13.54 6.14
C PRO A 126 4.74 -13.64 7.61
N SER A 127 5.87 -14.28 7.93
CA SER A 127 6.45 -14.24 9.28
C SER A 127 6.90 -12.81 9.63
N ASN A 128 7.52 -12.08 8.69
CA ASN A 128 7.82 -10.67 8.85
C ASN A 128 6.59 -9.83 8.45
N ARG A 129 5.98 -9.14 9.42
CA ARG A 129 4.72 -8.39 9.24
C ARG A 129 4.80 -7.26 8.21
N ASN A 130 6.00 -6.75 7.95
CA ASN A 130 6.26 -5.66 7.02
C ASN A 130 6.70 -6.16 5.63
N ALA A 131 6.82 -7.46 5.42
CA ALA A 131 7.17 -8.04 4.13
C ALA A 131 5.97 -7.99 3.17
N VAL A 132 5.70 -6.80 2.64
CA VAL A 132 4.53 -6.50 1.80
C VAL A 132 4.93 -5.79 0.50
N LYS A 133 4.05 -5.84 -0.47
CA LYS A 133 4.17 -5.13 -1.73
C LYS A 133 4.17 -3.61 -1.50
N LEU A 134 5.20 -2.91 -1.99
CA LEU A 134 5.38 -1.48 -1.76
C LEU A 134 4.45 -0.58 -2.57
N PHE A 135 4.07 -1.02 -3.78
CA PHE A 135 3.29 -0.21 -4.70
C PHE A 135 2.04 -0.94 -5.18
N ASP A 136 0.93 -0.23 -5.29
CA ASP A 136 -0.28 -0.70 -5.95
C ASP A 136 -0.16 -0.59 -7.49
N LYS A 137 -1.21 -1.00 -8.23
CA LYS A 137 -1.27 -0.89 -9.71
C LYS A 137 -1.16 0.56 -10.24
N ARG A 138 -1.32 1.56 -9.36
CA ARG A 138 -1.27 2.99 -9.70
C ARG A 138 0.08 3.60 -9.36
N GLY A 139 1.03 2.81 -8.84
CA GLY A 139 2.33 3.28 -8.36
C GLY A 139 2.26 4.02 -7.03
N LEU A 140 1.13 3.91 -6.31
CA LEU A 140 1.00 4.48 -4.97
C LEU A 140 1.66 3.57 -3.96
N ILE A 141 2.46 4.17 -3.07
CA ILE A 141 3.09 3.45 -1.95
C ILE A 141 1.97 2.90 -1.06
N VAL A 142 1.94 1.58 -0.89
CA VAL A 142 1.10 0.94 0.11
C VAL A 142 1.82 1.06 1.44
N LEU A 143 1.68 2.22 2.09
CA LEU A 143 2.19 2.42 3.44
C LEU A 143 1.39 1.52 4.39
N SER A 144 2.04 0.48 4.92
CA SER A 144 1.63 -0.07 6.20
C SER A 144 1.93 1.01 7.24
N LEU A 145 0.91 1.73 7.68
CA LEU A 145 1.04 2.62 8.83
C LEU A 145 1.40 1.72 10.03
N LYS A 146 2.67 1.65 10.39
CA LYS A 146 3.07 1.17 11.69
C LYS A 146 2.53 2.17 12.71
N GLU A 147 1.64 1.75 13.57
CA GLU A 147 1.57 2.33 14.90
C GLU A 147 2.91 2.04 15.59
N SER A 148 3.79 3.02 15.60
CA SER A 148 5.01 2.94 16.38
C SER A 148 4.64 2.97 17.85
N ALA A 149 4.86 1.86 18.54
CA ALA A 149 4.64 1.72 19.99
C ALA A 149 5.73 2.38 20.83
N ASP A 150 6.52 3.29 20.28
CA ASP A 150 7.54 4.02 21.03
C ASP A 150 7.63 5.46 20.52
N GLY A 151 7.48 6.40 21.44
CA GLY A 151 7.70 7.82 21.56
C GLY A 151 8.37 8.65 20.46
N ASP A 152 8.45 8.18 19.25
CA ASP A 152 8.96 8.93 18.11
C ASP A 152 7.78 9.65 17.41
N LYS A 153 8.06 10.87 16.96
CA LYS A 153 7.04 11.73 16.33
C LYS A 153 6.25 10.95 15.29
N ASP A 154 4.95 10.88 15.49
CA ASP A 154 3.97 10.34 14.56
C ASP A 154 4.32 10.79 13.12
N LEU A 155 4.25 9.85 12.16
CA LEU A 155 4.52 10.11 10.72
C LEU A 155 3.78 11.36 10.21
N ARG A 156 2.57 11.59 10.72
CA ARG A 156 1.79 12.79 10.43
C ARG A 156 2.54 14.07 10.86
N THR A 157 3.08 14.07 12.05
CA THR A 157 3.88 15.18 12.59
C THR A 157 5.16 15.40 11.80
N GLN A 158 5.85 14.31 11.42
CA GLN A 158 7.03 14.37 10.57
C GLN A 158 6.70 14.93 9.18
N LEU A 159 5.61 14.48 8.57
CA LEU A 159 5.16 14.99 7.26
C LEU A 159 4.80 16.48 7.33
N ILE A 160 4.11 16.91 8.38
CA ILE A 160 3.78 18.32 8.62
C ILE A 160 5.06 19.17 8.70
N GLU A 161 6.09 18.71 9.44
CA GLU A 161 7.38 19.41 9.56
C GLU A 161 8.13 19.47 8.22
N VAL A 162 8.27 18.33 7.54
CA VAL A 162 8.99 18.24 6.25
C VAL A 162 8.30 19.06 5.15
N LEU A 163 6.98 19.02 5.11
CA LEU A 163 6.17 19.74 4.13
C LEU A 163 5.93 21.21 4.51
N LYS A 164 6.42 21.65 5.70
CA LYS A 164 6.20 22.98 6.26
C LYS A 164 4.73 23.38 6.33
N LEU A 165 3.88 22.43 6.65
CA LEU A 165 2.45 22.65 6.81
C LEU A 165 2.13 23.13 8.23
N PRO A 166 1.02 23.85 8.45
CA PRO A 166 0.57 24.20 9.78
C PRO A 166 0.23 22.94 10.58
N ALA A 167 0.49 22.93 11.89
CA ALA A 167 0.22 21.78 12.77
C ALA A 167 -1.25 21.31 12.75
N THR A 168 -2.17 22.18 12.32
CA THR A 168 -3.60 21.92 12.14
C THR A 168 -3.95 21.36 10.77
N ALA A 169 -2.97 21.11 9.88
CA ALA A 169 -3.22 20.56 8.56
C ALA A 169 -3.96 19.21 8.67
N THR A 170 -5.03 19.05 7.90
CA THR A 170 -5.77 17.79 7.85
C THR A 170 -5.01 16.76 7.00
N ASP A 171 -5.30 15.47 7.17
CA ASP A 171 -4.68 14.40 6.39
C ASP A 171 -4.92 14.61 4.88
N GLY A 172 -6.06 15.18 4.50
CA GLY A 172 -6.34 15.57 3.11
C GLY A 172 -5.33 16.58 2.55
N VAL A 173 -4.97 17.61 3.32
CA VAL A 173 -3.98 18.63 2.93
C VAL A 173 -2.59 18.03 2.83
N ILE A 174 -2.24 17.13 3.74
CA ILE A 174 -0.94 16.43 3.72
C ILE A 174 -0.83 15.58 2.44
N ILE A 175 -1.85 14.77 2.16
CA ILE A 175 -1.89 13.89 0.96
C ILE A 175 -1.84 14.71 -0.32
N GLU A 176 -2.60 15.81 -0.40
CA GLU A 176 -2.61 16.71 -1.57
C GLU A 176 -1.24 17.34 -1.80
N THR A 177 -0.56 17.78 -0.73
CA THR A 177 0.77 18.38 -0.82
C THR A 177 1.83 17.36 -1.25
N VAL A 178 1.80 16.15 -0.69
CA VAL A 178 2.69 15.05 -1.10
C VAL A 178 2.47 14.70 -2.57
N THR A 179 1.21 14.63 -3.00
CA THR A 179 0.83 14.33 -4.39
C THR A 179 1.33 15.40 -5.35
N ALA A 180 1.21 16.66 -4.98
CA ALA A 180 1.71 17.80 -5.78
C ALA A 180 3.24 17.81 -5.90
N LEU A 181 3.97 17.47 -4.82
CA LEU A 181 5.43 17.42 -4.80
C LEU A 181 6.01 16.22 -5.54
N SER A 182 5.29 15.11 -5.61
CA SER A 182 5.75 13.90 -6.31
C SER A 182 5.80 14.06 -7.83
N GLY A 183 5.39 15.20 -8.38
CA GLY A 183 5.31 15.44 -9.81
C GLY A 183 4.28 14.55 -10.53
N ASN A 184 3.65 13.64 -9.79
CA ASN A 184 2.51 12.85 -10.17
C ASN A 184 1.23 13.57 -9.67
N ALA A 185 0.96 14.76 -10.17
CA ALA A 185 -0.40 15.20 -10.31
C ALA A 185 -1.03 14.24 -11.33
N GLY A 186 -1.32 13.02 -10.89
CA GLY A 186 -2.32 12.20 -11.55
C GLY A 186 -3.55 13.10 -11.77
N PRO A 187 -4.33 12.89 -12.82
CA PRO A 187 -5.55 13.66 -13.02
C PRO A 187 -6.28 13.68 -11.66
N ALA A 188 -6.68 14.88 -11.22
CA ALA A 188 -7.45 15.07 -9.99
C ALA A 188 -8.43 13.91 -9.85
N GLU A 189 -8.54 13.34 -8.64
CA GLU A 189 -9.38 12.15 -8.36
C GLU A 189 -10.57 12.20 -9.31
N PRO A 190 -10.76 11.22 -10.21
CA PRO A 190 -11.81 11.34 -11.20
C PRO A 190 -13.09 11.63 -10.43
N ASP A 191 -13.82 12.69 -10.78
CA ASP A 191 -15.06 13.09 -10.09
C ASP A 191 -16.01 11.91 -9.85
N THR A 192 -15.81 10.83 -10.59
CA THR A 192 -16.50 9.55 -10.43
C THR A 192 -16.16 8.83 -9.10
N GLU A 193 -14.91 8.89 -8.63
CA GLU A 193 -14.52 8.29 -7.33
C GLU A 193 -14.95 9.20 -6.18
N LYS A 194 -14.90 10.52 -6.40
CA LYS A 194 -15.50 11.50 -5.48
C LYS A 194 -16.99 11.24 -5.30
N ALA A 195 -17.73 10.96 -6.38
CA ALA A 195 -19.16 10.65 -6.33
C ALA A 195 -19.47 9.38 -5.50
N LEU A 196 -18.63 8.35 -5.62
CA LEU A 196 -18.77 7.13 -4.82
C LEU A 196 -18.49 7.40 -3.33
N ARG A 197 -17.40 8.10 -3.03
CA ARG A 197 -17.00 8.45 -1.65
C ARG A 197 -18.05 9.32 -0.94
N LEU A 198 -18.69 10.23 -1.65
CA LEU A 198 -19.74 11.09 -1.14
C LEU A 198 -21.13 10.42 -1.12
N GLY A 199 -21.25 9.15 -1.53
CA GLY A 199 -22.51 8.44 -1.57
C GLY A 199 -23.48 8.91 -2.65
N TYR A 200 -23.03 9.64 -3.67
CA TYR A 200 -23.87 10.09 -4.78
C TYR A 200 -24.26 8.95 -5.72
N VAL A 201 -23.48 7.88 -5.72
CA VAL A 201 -23.71 6.65 -6.46
C VAL A 201 -23.28 5.44 -5.63
N GLU A 202 -23.88 4.28 -5.90
CA GLU A 202 -23.45 3.00 -5.35
C GLU A 202 -22.32 2.40 -6.18
N SER A 203 -21.56 1.47 -5.60
CA SER A 203 -20.46 0.78 -6.29
C SER A 203 -20.91 0.10 -7.60
N SER A 204 -22.14 -0.40 -7.66
CA SER A 204 -22.75 -0.99 -8.85
C SER A 204 -22.94 0.01 -10.01
N GLN A 205 -23.08 1.30 -9.69
CA GLN A 205 -23.33 2.39 -10.63
C GLN A 205 -22.02 3.07 -11.11
N LEU A 206 -20.90 2.79 -10.45
CA LEU A 206 -19.61 3.43 -10.73
C LEU A 206 -19.14 3.24 -12.18
N MET A 207 -19.36 2.05 -12.75
CA MET A 207 -19.00 1.75 -14.15
C MET A 207 -19.78 2.62 -15.15
N LEU A 208 -21.07 2.79 -14.90
CA LEU A 208 -21.92 3.65 -15.72
C LEU A 208 -21.49 5.12 -15.61
N LEU A 209 -21.19 5.57 -14.40
CA LEU A 209 -20.71 6.93 -14.17
C LEU A 209 -19.36 7.20 -14.85
N LYS A 210 -18.43 6.23 -14.79
CA LYS A 210 -17.14 6.30 -15.50
C LYS A 210 -17.34 6.33 -17.03
N HIS A 211 -18.30 5.62 -17.54
CA HIS A 211 -18.65 5.67 -18.96
C HIS A 211 -19.17 7.06 -19.34
N MET A 212 -20.12 7.59 -18.60
CA MET A 212 -20.67 8.94 -18.81
C MET A 212 -19.61 10.03 -18.74
N ALA A 213 -18.69 9.96 -17.78
CA ALA A 213 -17.59 10.91 -17.65
C ALA A 213 -16.66 10.95 -18.87
N ARG A 214 -16.54 9.82 -19.60
CA ARG A 214 -15.72 9.69 -20.82
C ARG A 214 -16.46 10.11 -22.08
N THR A 215 -17.76 9.79 -22.19
CA THR A 215 -18.55 9.94 -23.42
C THR A 215 -19.35 11.24 -23.45
N ASP A 216 -19.81 11.72 -22.29
CA ASP A 216 -20.60 12.95 -22.17
C ASP A 216 -20.20 13.76 -20.92
N LYS A 217 -19.14 14.54 -21.06
CA LYS A 217 -18.61 15.40 -19.99
C LYS A 217 -19.63 16.45 -19.51
N SER A 218 -20.58 16.86 -20.36
CA SER A 218 -21.59 17.86 -20.01
C SER A 218 -22.64 17.25 -19.08
N ALA A 219 -23.18 16.10 -19.45
CA ALA A 219 -24.11 15.34 -18.61
C ALA A 219 -23.46 14.93 -17.27
N PHE A 220 -22.20 14.54 -17.29
CA PHE A 220 -21.47 14.20 -16.07
C PHE A 220 -21.31 15.38 -15.12
N ARG A 221 -20.91 16.57 -15.61
CA ARG A 221 -20.81 17.79 -14.79
C ARG A 221 -22.15 18.17 -14.19
N LYS A 222 -23.21 18.12 -15.00
CA LYS A 222 -24.56 18.42 -14.50
C LYS A 222 -24.97 17.45 -13.41
N PHE A 223 -24.74 16.14 -13.59
CA PHE A 223 -25.03 15.13 -12.57
C PHE A 223 -24.33 15.45 -11.25
N MET A 224 -23.03 15.79 -11.28
CA MET A 224 -22.27 16.14 -10.09
C MET A 224 -22.81 17.38 -9.39
N GLN A 225 -23.13 18.43 -10.15
CA GLN A 225 -23.73 19.67 -9.61
C GLN A 225 -25.10 19.42 -8.96
N ASP A 226 -25.97 18.65 -9.61
CA ASP A 226 -27.29 18.34 -9.09
C ASP A 226 -27.18 17.57 -7.75
N LYS A 227 -26.21 16.64 -7.62
CA LYS A 227 -25.95 15.90 -6.40
C LYS A 227 -25.38 16.75 -5.28
N GLU A 228 -24.44 17.64 -5.58
CA GLU A 228 -23.87 18.59 -4.62
C GLU A 228 -24.94 19.56 -4.09
N GLN A 229 -25.83 20.06 -4.96
CA GLN A 229 -26.93 20.91 -4.56
C GLN A 229 -27.96 20.18 -3.68
N ALA A 230 -28.31 18.93 -4.02
CA ALA A 230 -29.20 18.11 -3.21
C ALA A 230 -28.64 17.85 -1.80
N ALA A 231 -27.36 17.52 -1.71
CA ALA A 231 -26.68 17.31 -0.43
C ALA A 231 -26.67 18.59 0.44
N ALA A 232 -26.46 19.76 -0.16
CA ALA A 232 -26.48 21.04 0.55
C ALA A 232 -27.90 21.38 1.10
N VAL A 233 -28.96 21.04 0.36
CA VAL A 233 -30.34 21.24 0.80
C VAL A 233 -30.70 20.31 1.98
N ASP A 234 -30.25 19.07 1.98
CA ASP A 234 -30.49 18.12 3.07
C ASP A 234 -29.78 18.55 4.36
N ILE A 235 -28.55 19.04 4.28
CA ILE A 235 -27.82 19.58 5.43
C ILE A 235 -28.56 20.80 6.02
N ASP A 236 -29.03 21.72 5.19
CA ASP A 236 -29.77 22.91 5.66
C ASP A 236 -31.09 22.51 6.34
N LYS A 237 -31.76 21.48 5.83
CA LYS A 237 -33.00 20.93 6.42
C LYS A 237 -32.73 20.25 7.77
N GLU A 238 -31.69 19.45 7.88
CA GLU A 238 -31.27 18.82 9.14
C GLU A 238 -30.85 19.87 10.18
N LEU A 239 -30.12 20.91 9.78
CA LEU A 239 -29.73 22.02 10.66
C LEU A 239 -30.98 22.75 11.19
N LYS A 240 -31.95 23.06 10.33
CA LYS A 240 -33.22 23.70 10.74
C LYS A 240 -34.05 22.81 11.67
N GLN A 241 -34.07 21.50 11.46
CA GLN A 241 -34.72 20.56 12.38
C GLN A 241 -33.98 20.49 13.73
N ALA A 242 -32.66 20.47 13.74
CA ALA A 242 -31.87 20.45 14.97
C ALA A 242 -32.04 21.72 15.82
N VAL A 243 -32.14 22.88 15.15
CA VAL A 243 -32.43 24.15 15.81
C VAL A 243 -33.84 24.19 16.38
N ASN A 244 -34.87 23.70 15.65
CA ASN A 244 -36.27 23.66 16.11
C ASN A 244 -36.48 22.63 17.23
N LEU A 245 -35.63 21.61 17.36
CA LEU A 245 -35.71 20.60 18.44
C LEU A 245 -34.96 21.03 19.72
N GLY A 246 -34.44 22.27 19.80
CA GLY A 246 -33.80 22.80 21.01
C GLY A 246 -32.51 22.05 21.40
N LYS A 247 -31.88 21.29 20.51
CA LYS A 247 -30.65 20.54 20.79
C LYS A 247 -29.40 21.41 20.96
N PHE A 248 -29.51 22.71 20.67
CA PHE A 248 -28.50 23.73 21.01
C PHE A 248 -29.06 24.62 22.12
N GLY A 249 -29.21 24.08 23.34
CA GLY A 249 -29.46 24.86 24.52
C GLY A 249 -28.22 25.72 24.80
N MET A 250 -28.37 27.05 24.70
CA MET A 250 -27.41 27.95 25.34
C MET A 250 -27.49 27.72 26.85
N PRO A 251 -26.37 27.64 27.59
CA PRO A 251 -26.43 27.67 29.05
C PRO A 251 -26.97 29.03 29.46
N ASP A 252 -28.04 29.01 30.23
CA ASP A 252 -28.58 30.18 30.91
C ASP A 252 -27.44 30.84 31.74
N ARG A 253 -27.40 32.17 31.67
CA ARG A 253 -26.47 33.01 32.43
C ARG A 253 -26.81 33.01 33.92
#